data_04efeb84cde1f740690f8bbad5e5135c
#
_entry.id   04efeb84cde1f740690f8bbad5e5135c
#
_cell.length_a   1.000
_cell.length_b   1.000
_cell.length_c   1.000
_cell.angle_alpha   90.00
_cell.angle_beta   90.00
_cell.angle_gamma   90.00
#
_symmetry.space_group_name_H-M   'P 1'
#
loop_
_entity.id
_entity.type
_entity.pdbx_description
1 polymer ?
#
loop_
_entity_poly.entity_id
_entity_poly.type
_entity_poly.pdbx_seq_one_letter_code
_entity_poly.pdbx_strand_id
1 'polypeptide(L)'
;MKNLKITCLPVRIVIVLVFCVSVTLCGVVFYSLKEVHAGQALPGGGSVASVSVTISPTSTSTSSASVKWISTAQEAKKRAEALKMQAPVRPKEIAQNTDDGAVATAKYAVDLYNYAFSTGKVEEYKTLCKGTHKSCATTPTAIQKLHADGGWVDEMHVTFTDAWVRKDVKDKVVVELWYYQTGGIEYLGDGSKVDVKQSKWAALVTLSYNGSGWQVEEIYGVPQ
;
A
#
# COMPACT_ATOMS: atom_id res chain seq x y z
N MET A 1 19.41 13.50 -52.49
CA MET A 1 19.64 13.43 -51.07
C MET A 1 18.35 13.81 -50.36
N LYS A 2 17.61 12.82 -49.82
CA LYS A 2 16.31 13.03 -49.14
C LYS A 2 16.59 13.20 -47.66
N ASN A 3 16.32 14.39 -47.11
CA ASN A 3 16.43 14.68 -45.70
C ASN A 3 15.32 13.97 -44.93
N LEU A 4 15.68 12.96 -44.14
CA LEU A 4 14.80 12.28 -43.20
C LEU A 4 14.61 13.18 -41.97
N LYS A 5 13.46 13.83 -41.86
CA LYS A 5 13.09 14.56 -40.66
C LYS A 5 12.70 13.52 -39.55
N ILE A 6 13.57 13.31 -38.61
CA ILE A 6 13.27 12.56 -37.41
C ILE A 6 12.38 13.47 -36.51
N THR A 7 11.10 13.20 -36.54
CA THR A 7 10.14 13.86 -35.64
C THR A 7 10.34 13.24 -34.24
N CYS A 8 10.96 13.98 -33.36
CA CYS A 8 11.03 13.58 -31.93
C CYS A 8 9.61 13.46 -31.37
N LEU A 9 9.20 12.23 -31.10
CA LEU A 9 7.98 11.95 -30.33
C LEU A 9 8.15 12.55 -28.94
N PRO A 10 7.17 13.31 -28.41
CA PRO A 10 7.33 13.92 -27.10
C PRO A 10 7.52 12.84 -26.03
N VAL A 11 8.55 12.99 -25.24
CA VAL A 11 8.98 12.11 -24.13
C VAL A 11 7.81 11.68 -23.22
N ARG A 12 6.72 12.45 -23.20
CA ARG A 12 5.49 12.18 -22.45
C ARG A 12 4.72 10.92 -22.86
N ILE A 13 4.85 10.44 -24.11
CA ILE A 13 4.15 9.23 -24.58
C ILE A 13 4.93 7.97 -24.22
N VAL A 14 6.25 8.03 -24.13
CA VAL A 14 7.09 6.89 -23.74
C VAL A 14 6.90 6.53 -22.26
N ILE A 15 6.68 7.53 -21.40
CA ILE A 15 6.43 7.32 -19.96
C ILE A 15 5.12 6.54 -19.73
N VAL A 16 4.06 6.79 -20.50
CA VAL A 16 2.76 6.09 -20.34
C VAL A 16 2.83 4.62 -20.72
N LEU A 17 3.65 4.25 -21.73
CA LEU A 17 3.77 2.85 -22.16
C LEU A 17 4.63 1.98 -21.25
N VAL A 18 5.65 2.56 -20.59
CA VAL A 18 6.47 1.85 -19.59
C VAL A 18 5.67 1.61 -18.30
N PHE A 19 4.71 2.49 -17.98
CA PHE A 19 3.87 2.39 -16.78
C PHE A 19 2.88 1.22 -16.81
N CYS A 20 2.39 0.81 -17.97
CA CYS A 20 1.45 -0.33 -18.04
C CYS A 20 2.10 -1.69 -17.75
N VAL A 21 3.41 -1.82 -17.89
CA VAL A 21 4.11 -3.10 -17.72
C VAL A 21 4.59 -3.32 -16.27
N SER A 22 4.92 -2.25 -15.54
CA SER A 22 5.41 -2.35 -14.16
C SER A 22 4.32 -2.55 -13.10
N VAL A 23 3.08 -2.12 -13.38
CA VAL A 23 1.94 -2.31 -12.47
C VAL A 23 1.48 -3.76 -12.42
N THR A 24 1.73 -4.56 -13.49
CA THR A 24 1.40 -5.99 -13.52
C THR A 24 2.34 -6.85 -12.69
N LEU A 25 3.57 -6.42 -12.41
CA LEU A 25 4.55 -7.22 -11.68
C LEU A 25 4.47 -7.05 -10.14
N CYS A 26 4.04 -5.89 -9.62
CA CYS A 26 3.83 -5.71 -8.18
C CYS A 26 2.49 -6.25 -7.67
N GLY A 27 1.49 -6.44 -8.57
CA GLY A 27 0.19 -7.03 -8.20
C GLY A 27 0.18 -8.55 -8.07
N VAL A 28 1.17 -9.25 -8.61
CA VAL A 28 1.18 -10.73 -8.70
C VAL A 28 1.78 -11.39 -7.46
N VAL A 29 2.55 -10.68 -6.64
CA VAL A 29 3.16 -11.28 -5.43
C VAL A 29 2.15 -11.48 -4.29
N PHE A 30 0.99 -10.80 -4.30
CA PHE A 30 -0.03 -10.92 -3.25
C PHE A 30 -1.13 -11.95 -3.51
N TYR A 31 -1.18 -12.61 -4.69
CA TYR A 31 -2.28 -13.54 -5.05
C TYR A 31 -1.86 -14.98 -5.34
N SER A 32 -0.63 -15.39 -5.11
CA SER A 32 -0.17 -16.75 -5.39
C SER A 32 -0.02 -17.62 -4.15
N LEU A 33 -1.06 -17.71 -3.31
CA LEU A 33 -1.18 -18.79 -2.32
C LEU A 33 -2.64 -19.13 -2.12
N LYS A 34 -3.23 -19.90 -3.04
CA LYS A 34 -4.24 -20.95 -2.82
C LYS A 34 -4.83 -21.44 -4.13
N GLU A 35 -4.18 -22.37 -4.77
CA GLU A 35 -4.89 -23.41 -5.50
C GLU A 35 -4.25 -24.76 -5.13
N VAL A 36 -4.93 -25.44 -4.22
CA VAL A 36 -4.69 -26.84 -3.90
C VAL A 36 -5.32 -27.65 -5.03
N HIS A 37 -4.50 -28.43 -5.70
CA HIS A 37 -4.88 -29.36 -6.76
C HIS A 37 -5.95 -30.33 -6.30
N ALA A 38 -7.11 -30.32 -6.96
CA ALA A 38 -8.06 -31.42 -6.97
C ALA A 38 -7.51 -32.51 -7.92
N GLY A 39 -7.35 -33.71 -7.39
CA GLY A 39 -6.74 -34.83 -8.08
C GLY A 39 -7.50 -35.30 -9.30
N GLN A 40 -6.76 -35.65 -10.33
CA GLN A 40 -7.22 -36.46 -11.46
C GLN A 40 -7.14 -37.94 -11.08
N ALA A 41 -8.27 -38.63 -11.18
CA ALA A 41 -8.38 -40.09 -11.13
C ALA A 41 -8.00 -40.68 -12.47
N LEU A 42 -7.13 -41.71 -12.48
CA LEU A 42 -6.95 -42.62 -13.60
C LEU A 42 -7.50 -44.00 -13.23
N PRO A 43 -8.14 -44.74 -14.16
CA PRO A 43 -8.79 -46.02 -13.89
C PRO A 43 -7.82 -47.19 -14.14
N GLY A 44 -7.89 -48.21 -13.30
CA GLY A 44 -7.17 -49.45 -13.54
C GLY A 44 -7.44 -50.46 -12.42
N GLY A 45 -8.19 -51.50 -12.72
CA GLY A 45 -8.73 -52.49 -11.81
C GLY A 45 -7.74 -53.46 -11.18
N GLY A 46 -8.22 -54.14 -10.12
CA GLY A 46 -7.54 -55.21 -9.44
C GLY A 46 -8.23 -55.54 -8.13
N SER A 47 -9.10 -56.56 -8.18
CA SER A 47 -9.81 -57.17 -7.03
C SER A 47 -8.85 -57.98 -6.19
N VAL A 48 -8.83 -57.78 -4.84
CA VAL A 48 -8.61 -58.83 -3.84
C VAL A 48 -9.05 -58.38 -2.41
N ALA A 49 -9.88 -59.27 -1.84
CA ALA A 49 -10.05 -59.63 -0.42
C ALA A 49 -10.24 -58.54 0.69
N SER A 50 -11.40 -58.66 1.29
CA SER A 50 -11.85 -58.04 2.52
C SER A 50 -10.98 -58.42 3.73
N VAL A 51 -10.50 -57.41 4.47
CA VAL A 51 -10.24 -57.52 5.90
C VAL A 51 -10.89 -56.30 6.57
N SER A 52 -11.96 -56.53 7.30
CA SER A 52 -12.65 -55.51 8.08
C SER A 52 -11.84 -55.24 9.35
N VAL A 53 -11.12 -54.09 9.39
CA VAL A 53 -10.62 -53.53 10.61
C VAL A 53 -11.39 -52.24 10.88
N THR A 54 -12.28 -52.29 11.86
CA THR A 54 -12.96 -51.12 12.38
C THR A 54 -11.98 -50.27 13.18
N ILE A 55 -11.47 -49.21 12.56
CA ILE A 55 -10.75 -48.17 13.26
C ILE A 55 -11.62 -46.93 13.25
N SER A 56 -12.15 -46.55 14.40
CA SER A 56 -12.80 -45.25 14.60
C SER A 56 -11.82 -44.15 14.28
N PRO A 57 -12.09 -43.20 13.37
CA PRO A 57 -11.27 -42.03 13.21
C PRO A 57 -11.56 -41.09 14.37
N THR A 58 -10.69 -41.08 15.36
CA THR A 58 -10.56 -39.93 16.28
C THR A 58 -10.09 -38.77 15.41
N SER A 59 -11.02 -37.89 15.06
CA SER A 59 -10.73 -36.63 14.37
C SER A 59 -9.96 -35.75 15.36
N THR A 60 -8.65 -35.89 15.38
CA THR A 60 -7.78 -34.92 16.01
C THR A 60 -7.80 -33.69 15.11
N SER A 61 -8.66 -32.72 15.42
CA SER A 61 -8.60 -31.38 14.86
C SER A 61 -7.27 -30.79 15.30
N THR A 62 -6.25 -30.94 14.47
CA THR A 62 -5.00 -30.19 14.62
C THR A 62 -5.35 -28.73 14.28
N SER A 63 -5.76 -27.98 15.28
CA SER A 63 -5.76 -26.53 15.24
C SER A 63 -4.33 -26.13 14.91
N SER A 64 -4.07 -25.71 13.68
CA SER A 64 -2.85 -25.00 13.32
C SER A 64 -2.87 -23.69 14.09
N ALA A 65 -2.37 -23.73 15.33
CA ALA A 65 -2.02 -22.53 16.04
C ALA A 65 -1.00 -21.80 15.14
N SER A 66 -1.41 -20.69 14.56
CA SER A 66 -0.48 -19.79 13.88
C SER A 66 0.61 -19.46 14.89
N VAL A 67 1.82 -19.92 14.63
CA VAL A 67 2.98 -19.61 15.48
C VAL A 67 3.13 -18.10 15.43
N LYS A 68 2.70 -17.43 16.48
CA LYS A 68 2.87 -15.98 16.61
C LYS A 68 4.36 -15.72 16.66
N TRP A 69 4.86 -14.98 15.68
CA TRP A 69 6.26 -14.58 15.65
C TRP A 69 6.64 -13.85 16.93
N ILE A 70 7.78 -14.23 17.51
CA ILE A 70 8.35 -13.60 18.71
C ILE A 70 9.46 -12.66 18.25
N SER A 71 9.23 -11.34 18.39
CA SER A 71 10.23 -10.32 18.08
C SER A 71 11.42 -10.38 19.05
N THR A 72 12.61 -10.03 18.55
CA THR A 72 13.76 -9.79 19.40
C THR A 72 13.51 -8.58 20.33
N ALA A 73 14.26 -8.49 21.43
CA ALA A 73 14.16 -7.34 22.35
C ALA A 73 14.42 -6.00 21.63
N GLN A 74 15.34 -5.99 20.65
CA GLN A 74 15.64 -4.81 19.86
C GLN A 74 14.46 -4.42 18.93
N GLU A 75 13.81 -5.39 18.30
CA GLU A 75 12.64 -5.16 17.45
C GLU A 75 11.44 -4.70 18.27
N ALA A 76 11.23 -5.30 19.46
CA ALA A 76 10.19 -4.85 20.38
C ALA A 76 10.39 -3.38 20.79
N LYS A 77 11.64 -2.96 21.03
CA LYS A 77 11.98 -1.56 21.33
C LYS A 77 11.67 -0.65 20.15
N LYS A 78 12.12 -1.01 18.94
CA LYS A 78 11.84 -0.24 17.71
C LYS A 78 10.34 -0.12 17.44
N ARG A 79 9.58 -1.21 17.61
CA ARG A 79 8.12 -1.19 17.49
C ARG A 79 7.50 -0.21 18.48
N ALA A 80 7.95 -0.24 19.75
CA ALA A 80 7.45 0.67 20.78
C ALA A 80 7.75 2.14 20.45
N GLU A 81 8.86 2.41 19.76
CA GLU A 81 9.23 3.76 19.26
C GLU A 81 8.31 4.16 18.10
N ALA A 82 8.15 3.32 17.08
CA ALA A 82 7.27 3.57 15.94
C ALA A 82 5.81 3.83 16.36
N LEU A 83 5.30 3.06 17.31
CA LEU A 83 3.94 3.24 17.83
C LEU A 83 3.73 4.57 18.59
N LYS A 84 4.81 5.25 19.01
CA LYS A 84 4.78 6.58 19.66
C LYS A 84 4.91 7.73 18.68
N MET A 85 5.03 7.46 17.37
CA MET A 85 5.08 8.50 16.37
C MET A 85 3.95 9.50 16.59
N GLN A 86 4.28 10.79 16.54
CA GLN A 86 3.29 11.85 16.73
C GLN A 86 2.38 11.96 15.52
N ALA A 87 1.09 12.12 15.76
CA ALA A 87 0.14 12.34 14.67
C ALA A 87 0.47 13.64 13.94
N PRO A 88 0.44 13.66 12.60
CA PRO A 88 0.58 14.88 11.84
C PRO A 88 -0.49 15.90 12.24
N VAL A 89 -0.09 17.18 12.34
CA VAL A 89 -1.02 18.26 12.66
C VAL A 89 -1.87 18.58 11.44
N ARG A 90 -3.20 18.56 11.60
CA ARG A 90 -4.13 18.90 10.52
C ARG A 90 -3.97 20.37 10.12
N PRO A 91 -3.62 20.68 8.86
CA PRO A 91 -3.51 22.06 8.39
C PRO A 91 -4.87 22.77 8.38
N LYS A 92 -4.91 24.01 8.81
CA LYS A 92 -6.13 24.85 8.75
C LYS A 92 -6.55 25.19 7.31
N GLU A 93 -5.59 25.20 6.40
CA GLU A 93 -5.76 25.47 4.97
C GLU A 93 -6.67 24.43 4.29
N ILE A 94 -6.84 23.23 4.85
CA ILE A 94 -7.74 22.18 4.33
C ILE A 94 -9.18 22.70 4.19
N ALA A 95 -9.62 23.63 5.03
CA ALA A 95 -10.94 24.23 4.97
C ALA A 95 -11.09 25.30 3.88
N GLN A 96 -10.02 25.67 3.19
CA GLN A 96 -10.03 26.76 2.20
C GLN A 96 -10.06 26.17 0.78
N ASN A 97 -11.04 26.59 -0.03
CA ASN A 97 -11.14 26.20 -1.45
C ASN A 97 -10.13 27.00 -2.30
N THR A 98 -8.86 26.75 -2.08
CA THR A 98 -7.71 27.39 -2.75
C THR A 98 -6.68 26.35 -3.17
N ASP A 99 -5.77 26.72 -4.07
CA ASP A 99 -4.63 25.87 -4.44
C ASP A 99 -3.77 25.52 -3.22
N ASP A 100 -3.54 26.47 -2.32
CA ASP A 100 -2.76 26.23 -1.10
C ASP A 100 -3.48 25.24 -0.17
N GLY A 101 -4.81 25.32 -0.07
CA GLY A 101 -5.62 24.34 0.65
C GLY A 101 -5.53 22.93 0.05
N ALA A 102 -5.57 22.82 -1.27
CA ALA A 102 -5.39 21.56 -1.97
C ALA A 102 -3.99 20.98 -1.74
N VAL A 103 -2.94 21.79 -1.87
CA VAL A 103 -1.53 21.39 -1.62
C VAL A 103 -1.33 20.95 -0.17
N ALA A 104 -1.83 21.72 0.80
CA ALA A 104 -1.76 21.36 2.21
C ALA A 104 -2.44 20.02 2.50
N THR A 105 -3.62 19.79 1.88
CA THR A 105 -4.35 18.53 2.01
C THR A 105 -3.57 17.35 1.43
N ALA A 106 -2.97 17.52 0.26
CA ALA A 106 -2.20 16.45 -0.39
C ALA A 106 -0.95 16.05 0.44
N LYS A 107 -0.22 17.03 0.97
CA LYS A 107 0.92 16.78 1.87
C LYS A 107 0.48 16.06 3.14
N TYR A 108 -0.57 16.56 3.77
CA TYR A 108 -1.14 15.97 4.98
C TYR A 108 -1.58 14.51 4.77
N ALA A 109 -2.13 14.18 3.60
CA ALA A 109 -2.53 12.81 3.27
C ALA A 109 -1.32 11.85 3.20
N VAL A 110 -0.19 12.30 2.65
CA VAL A 110 1.06 11.51 2.60
C VAL A 110 1.64 11.32 4.00
N ASP A 111 1.63 12.36 4.83
CA ASP A 111 2.08 12.26 6.23
C ASP A 111 1.20 11.30 7.04
N LEU A 112 -0.14 11.38 6.88
CA LEU A 112 -1.08 10.44 7.52
C LEU A 112 -0.89 9.00 7.05
N TYR A 113 -0.56 8.80 5.77
CA TYR A 113 -0.27 7.47 5.23
C TYR A 113 0.91 6.84 5.97
N ASN A 114 2.05 7.53 6.08
CA ASN A 114 3.22 7.03 6.79
C ASN A 114 2.94 6.83 8.29
N TYR A 115 2.27 7.80 8.92
CA TYR A 115 1.83 7.69 10.32
C TYR A 115 0.98 6.43 10.57
N ALA A 116 0.03 6.16 9.68
CA ALA A 116 -0.84 5.00 9.80
C ALA A 116 -0.06 3.68 9.66
N PHE A 117 0.89 3.58 8.72
CA PHE A 117 1.73 2.39 8.57
C PHE A 117 2.61 2.15 9.80
N SER A 118 3.17 3.18 10.41
CA SER A 118 4.01 3.04 11.61
C SER A 118 3.18 2.72 12.85
N THR A 119 1.98 3.30 13.01
CA THR A 119 1.21 3.25 14.26
C THR A 119 -0.01 2.33 14.23
N GLY A 120 -0.52 1.95 13.06
CA GLY A 120 -1.79 1.26 12.89
C GLY A 120 -3.04 2.16 13.01
N LYS A 121 -2.87 3.45 13.32
CA LYS A 121 -3.97 4.41 13.52
C LYS A 121 -4.42 4.99 12.19
N VAL A 122 -5.56 4.55 11.68
CA VAL A 122 -6.07 4.86 10.34
C VAL A 122 -7.25 5.82 10.31
N GLU A 123 -7.78 6.23 11.46
CA GLU A 123 -9.07 6.92 11.56
C GLU A 123 -9.06 8.26 10.82
N GLU A 124 -8.02 9.07 11.06
CA GLU A 124 -7.89 10.37 10.39
C GLU A 124 -7.63 10.22 8.89
N TYR A 125 -6.81 9.23 8.50
CA TYR A 125 -6.60 8.90 7.10
C TYR A 125 -7.92 8.50 6.40
N LYS A 126 -8.74 7.65 7.03
CA LYS A 126 -10.08 7.26 6.54
C LYS A 126 -11.04 8.44 6.46
N THR A 127 -10.91 9.40 7.37
CA THR A 127 -11.73 10.62 7.36
C THR A 127 -11.38 11.53 6.20
N LEU A 128 -10.10 11.63 5.88
CA LEU A 128 -9.60 12.48 4.79
C LEU A 128 -9.76 11.82 3.41
N CYS A 129 -9.49 10.51 3.32
CA CYS A 129 -9.44 9.73 2.08
C CYS A 129 -10.78 9.01 1.84
N LYS A 130 -11.63 9.58 0.98
CA LYS A 130 -13.01 9.13 0.73
C LYS A 130 -13.25 8.48 -0.62
N GLY A 131 -12.22 8.46 -1.50
CA GLY A 131 -12.34 7.89 -2.83
C GLY A 131 -12.48 6.36 -2.83
N THR A 132 -12.90 5.84 -3.98
CA THR A 132 -13.04 4.39 -4.23
C THR A 132 -11.74 3.73 -4.69
N HIS A 133 -10.71 4.52 -5.02
CA HIS A 133 -9.40 4.00 -5.39
C HIS A 133 -8.76 3.25 -4.20
N LYS A 134 -7.94 2.22 -4.51
CA LYS A 134 -7.32 1.36 -3.49
C LYS A 134 -6.60 2.11 -2.38
N SER A 135 -5.98 3.26 -2.68
CA SER A 135 -5.30 4.09 -1.68
C SER A 135 -6.24 4.55 -0.56
N CYS A 136 -7.52 4.81 -0.86
CA CYS A 136 -8.52 5.19 0.12
C CYS A 136 -9.36 4.00 0.60
N ALA A 137 -9.77 3.12 -0.33
CA ALA A 137 -10.75 2.07 -0.03
C ALA A 137 -10.16 0.86 0.71
N THR A 138 -8.95 0.41 0.33
CA THR A 138 -8.39 -0.84 0.86
C THR A 138 -7.15 -0.67 1.73
N THR A 139 -6.36 0.38 1.52
CA THR A 139 -5.14 0.63 2.29
C THR A 139 -5.37 0.69 3.81
N PRO A 140 -6.41 1.39 4.33
CA PRO A 140 -6.66 1.40 5.78
C PRO A 140 -6.88 0.00 6.36
N THR A 141 -7.63 -0.85 5.66
CA THR A 141 -7.88 -2.23 6.09
C THR A 141 -6.61 -3.07 6.05
N ALA A 142 -5.76 -2.89 5.02
CA ALA A 142 -4.48 -3.57 4.91
C ALA A 142 -3.54 -3.19 6.07
N ILE A 143 -3.47 -1.90 6.43
CA ILE A 143 -2.70 -1.41 7.57
C ILE A 143 -3.21 -2.01 8.88
N GLN A 144 -4.52 -1.99 9.10
CA GLN A 144 -5.11 -2.60 10.31
C GLN A 144 -4.81 -4.09 10.40
N LYS A 145 -4.88 -4.81 9.27
CA LYS A 145 -4.52 -6.22 9.22
C LYS A 145 -3.04 -6.45 9.52
N LEU A 146 -2.13 -5.68 8.94
CA LEU A 146 -0.69 -5.75 9.23
C LEU A 146 -0.45 -5.69 10.76
N HIS A 147 -1.02 -4.68 11.42
CA HIS A 147 -0.85 -4.49 12.86
C HIS A 147 -1.54 -5.56 13.71
N ALA A 148 -2.73 -6.05 13.29
CA ALA A 148 -3.46 -7.12 13.95
C ALA A 148 -2.68 -8.46 13.90
N ASP A 149 -2.01 -8.72 12.78
CA ASP A 149 -1.15 -9.89 12.59
C ASP A 149 0.19 -9.75 13.36
N GLY A 150 0.45 -8.61 14.01
CA GLY A 150 1.66 -8.35 14.79
C GLY A 150 2.77 -7.64 14.01
N GLY A 151 2.56 -7.35 12.71
CA GLY A 151 3.46 -6.58 11.88
C GLY A 151 3.43 -5.08 12.19
N TRP A 152 4.37 -4.33 11.62
CA TRP A 152 4.50 -2.88 11.78
C TRP A 152 5.59 -2.36 10.83
N VAL A 153 5.72 -1.04 10.71
CA VAL A 153 6.74 -0.40 9.86
C VAL A 153 7.57 0.56 10.71
N ASP A 154 8.88 0.61 10.47
CA ASP A 154 9.76 1.62 11.09
C ASP A 154 9.20 3.02 10.81
N GLU A 155 9.46 3.96 11.72
CA GLU A 155 9.11 5.36 11.52
C GLU A 155 9.82 5.90 10.28
N MET A 156 9.03 6.27 9.26
CA MET A 156 9.53 6.85 8.02
C MET A 156 9.14 8.32 7.96
N HIS A 157 10.12 9.16 7.63
CA HIS A 157 9.94 10.60 7.50
C HIS A 157 9.88 11.02 6.05
N VAL A 158 9.03 12.00 5.77
CA VAL A 158 8.85 12.61 4.46
C VAL A 158 9.39 14.03 4.47
N THR A 159 10.15 14.39 3.44
CA THR A 159 10.61 15.76 3.20
C THR A 159 10.13 16.17 1.81
N PHE A 160 9.12 17.05 1.77
CA PHE A 160 8.58 17.57 0.51
C PHE A 160 9.60 18.57 -0.09
N THR A 161 9.88 18.38 -1.39
CA THR A 161 10.75 19.29 -2.16
C THR A 161 9.92 20.24 -3.01
N ASP A 162 8.85 19.74 -3.63
CA ASP A 162 7.98 20.50 -4.50
C ASP A 162 6.53 20.04 -4.35
N ALA A 163 5.59 20.98 -4.57
CA ALA A 163 4.16 20.69 -4.57
C ALA A 163 3.39 21.77 -5.31
N TRP A 164 2.52 21.39 -6.24
CA TRP A 164 1.67 22.34 -6.98
C TRP A 164 0.39 21.68 -7.49
N VAL A 165 -0.64 22.50 -7.75
CA VAL A 165 -1.85 22.06 -8.43
C VAL A 165 -1.59 21.97 -9.94
N ARG A 166 -1.93 20.84 -10.56
CA ARG A 166 -1.82 20.60 -12.00
C ARG A 166 -2.89 21.42 -12.74
N LYS A 167 -2.47 22.41 -13.53
CA LYS A 167 -3.38 23.26 -14.32
C LYS A 167 -3.73 22.68 -15.69
N ASP A 168 -3.06 21.63 -16.10
CA ASP A 168 -3.33 20.88 -17.33
C ASP A 168 -4.43 19.80 -17.18
N VAL A 169 -4.86 19.52 -15.97
CA VAL A 169 -6.02 18.66 -15.65
C VAL A 169 -7.26 19.53 -15.47
N LYS A 170 -8.33 19.29 -16.24
CA LYS A 170 -9.50 20.19 -16.30
C LYS A 170 -10.65 19.78 -15.38
N ASP A 171 -10.93 18.49 -15.27
CA ASP A 171 -12.15 17.99 -14.62
C ASP A 171 -11.95 17.61 -13.16
N LYS A 172 -10.73 17.71 -12.66
CA LYS A 172 -10.34 17.32 -11.30
C LYS A 172 -9.25 18.24 -10.77
N VAL A 173 -9.22 18.41 -9.46
CA VAL A 173 -8.07 19.04 -8.80
C VAL A 173 -7.05 17.94 -8.51
N VAL A 174 -5.89 18.06 -9.13
CA VAL A 174 -4.77 17.13 -8.93
C VAL A 174 -3.58 17.91 -8.43
N VAL A 175 -3.04 17.50 -7.30
CA VAL A 175 -1.78 18.02 -6.75
C VAL A 175 -0.66 17.05 -7.09
N GLU A 176 0.42 17.58 -7.67
CA GLU A 176 1.65 16.85 -7.85
C GLU A 176 2.60 17.19 -6.70
N LEU A 177 3.11 16.14 -6.04
CA LEU A 177 4.05 16.22 -4.94
C LEU A 177 5.37 15.56 -5.30
N TRP A 178 6.47 16.19 -4.93
CA TRP A 178 7.79 15.57 -4.96
C TRP A 178 8.35 15.56 -3.55
N TYR A 179 8.87 14.40 -3.12
CA TYR A 179 9.40 14.27 -1.77
C TYR A 179 10.44 13.16 -1.66
N TYR A 180 11.29 13.27 -0.65
CA TYR A 180 12.14 12.20 -0.18
C TYR A 180 11.46 11.48 0.97
N GLN A 181 11.53 10.15 0.97
CA GLN A 181 11.13 9.32 2.08
C GLN A 181 12.34 8.58 2.61
N THR A 182 12.56 8.60 3.92
CA THR A 182 13.60 7.79 4.56
C THR A 182 13.32 6.32 4.37
N GLY A 183 14.36 5.51 4.38
CA GLY A 183 14.22 4.06 4.43
C GLY A 183 13.79 3.57 5.81
N GLY A 184 13.43 2.29 5.88
CA GLY A 184 13.04 1.61 7.10
C GLY A 184 12.84 0.12 6.85
N ILE A 185 12.29 -0.58 7.82
CA ILE A 185 11.95 -1.99 7.69
C ILE A 185 10.45 -2.15 7.91
N GLU A 186 9.78 -2.86 7.03
CA GLU A 186 8.46 -3.40 7.25
C GLU A 186 8.59 -4.80 7.85
N TYR A 187 8.03 -5.00 9.02
CA TYR A 187 7.97 -6.27 9.73
C TYR A 187 6.60 -6.89 9.50
N LEU A 188 6.56 -8.11 8.98
CA LEU A 188 5.33 -8.84 8.74
C LEU A 188 4.96 -9.73 9.93
N GLY A 189 3.69 -10.11 10.03
CA GLY A 189 3.17 -10.89 11.16
C GLY A 189 3.76 -12.30 11.29
N ASP A 190 4.36 -12.83 10.21
CA ASP A 190 5.08 -14.10 10.18
C ASP A 190 6.57 -14.00 10.57
N GLY A 191 7.04 -12.78 10.87
CA GLY A 191 8.43 -12.48 11.22
C GLY A 191 9.34 -12.16 10.04
N SER A 192 8.86 -12.25 8.82
CA SER A 192 9.60 -11.79 7.65
C SER A 192 9.73 -10.27 7.63
N LYS A 193 10.74 -9.77 6.91
CA LYS A 193 11.09 -8.35 6.86
C LYS A 193 11.27 -7.91 5.42
N VAL A 194 10.78 -6.72 5.12
CA VAL A 194 10.98 -6.06 3.84
C VAL A 194 11.80 -4.79 4.07
N ASP A 195 12.92 -4.67 3.39
CA ASP A 195 13.77 -3.49 3.45
C ASP A 195 13.20 -2.42 2.52
N VAL A 196 12.62 -1.38 3.11
CA VAL A 196 12.12 -0.20 2.40
C VAL A 196 13.29 0.74 2.20
N LYS A 197 13.73 0.90 0.96
CA LYS A 197 14.85 1.77 0.63
C LYS A 197 14.45 3.24 0.72
N GLN A 198 15.40 4.08 1.15
CA GLN A 198 15.25 5.52 0.97
C GLN A 198 15.08 5.83 -0.51
N SER A 199 14.09 6.63 -0.84
CA SER A 199 13.77 6.96 -2.23
C SER A 199 13.16 8.34 -2.39
N LYS A 200 13.34 8.89 -3.59
CA LYS A 200 12.61 10.05 -4.06
C LYS A 200 11.30 9.59 -4.67
N TRP A 201 10.23 10.28 -4.38
CA TRP A 201 8.89 9.97 -4.87
C TRP A 201 8.30 11.12 -5.68
N ALA A 202 7.54 10.77 -6.70
CA ALA A 202 6.57 11.65 -7.33
C ALA A 202 5.17 11.09 -7.06
N ALA A 203 4.27 11.89 -6.49
CA ALA A 203 2.90 11.48 -6.24
C ALA A 203 1.90 12.44 -6.87
N LEU A 204 0.80 11.89 -7.39
CA LEU A 204 -0.37 12.62 -7.84
C LEU A 204 -1.50 12.34 -6.84
N VAL A 205 -2.02 13.40 -6.25
CA VAL A 205 -3.15 13.33 -5.31
C VAL A 205 -4.35 14.00 -5.95
N THR A 206 -5.40 13.21 -6.23
CA THR A 206 -6.67 13.71 -6.73
C THR A 206 -7.54 14.11 -5.56
N LEU A 207 -8.10 15.31 -5.63
CA LEU A 207 -8.86 15.94 -4.55
C LEU A 207 -10.22 16.44 -5.02
N SER A 208 -11.18 16.46 -4.10
CA SER A 208 -12.47 17.16 -4.23
C SER A 208 -12.70 18.08 -3.04
N TYR A 209 -13.40 19.20 -3.28
CA TYR A 209 -13.82 20.12 -2.23
C TYR A 209 -15.33 19.98 -1.98
N ASN A 210 -15.72 19.65 -0.74
CA ASN A 210 -17.12 19.34 -0.41
C ASN A 210 -17.90 20.51 0.21
N GLY A 211 -17.37 21.73 0.13
CA GLY A 211 -17.98 22.94 0.73
C GLY A 211 -17.48 23.24 2.14
N SER A 212 -16.90 22.26 2.85
CA SER A 212 -16.35 22.44 4.21
C SER A 212 -14.85 22.14 4.29
N GLY A 213 -14.31 21.44 3.29
CA GLY A 213 -12.88 21.11 3.21
C GLY A 213 -12.54 20.21 2.04
N TRP A 214 -11.26 20.08 1.80
CA TRP A 214 -10.72 19.16 0.82
C TRP A 214 -10.77 17.72 1.30
N GLN A 215 -11.06 16.81 0.38
CA GLN A 215 -11.02 15.36 0.56
C GLN A 215 -10.14 14.71 -0.51
N VAL A 216 -9.48 13.63 -0.15
CA VAL A 216 -8.66 12.84 -1.07
C VAL A 216 -9.52 11.77 -1.72
N GLU A 217 -9.49 11.71 -3.05
CA GLU A 217 -10.15 10.68 -3.85
C GLU A 217 -9.18 9.56 -4.23
N GLU A 218 -7.92 9.95 -4.49
CA GLU A 218 -6.89 9.02 -4.96
C GLU A 218 -5.50 9.53 -4.61
N ILE A 219 -4.60 8.62 -4.23
CA ILE A 219 -3.16 8.85 -4.16
C ILE A 219 -2.48 7.84 -5.07
N TYR A 220 -1.72 8.35 -6.02
CA TYR A 220 -0.90 7.55 -6.93
C TYR A 220 0.55 8.03 -6.84
N GLY A 221 1.44 7.19 -6.34
CA GLY A 221 2.85 7.52 -6.14
C GLY A 221 3.77 6.51 -6.82
N VAL A 222 4.91 7.00 -7.29
CA VAL A 222 5.97 6.18 -7.90
C VAL A 222 7.32 6.62 -7.37
N PRO A 223 8.20 5.66 -7.02
CA PRO A 223 9.60 5.94 -6.74
C PRO A 223 10.31 6.43 -8.00
N GLN A 224 11.30 7.32 -7.81
CA GLN A 224 12.09 7.92 -8.88
C GLN A 224 13.53 7.41 -8.86
#